data_0b17c19460a38fb36ff4c62b393c597a
#
_entry.id   0b17c19460a38fb36ff4c62b393c597a
#
_cell.length_a   1.000
_cell.length_b   1.000
_cell.length_c   1.000
_cell.angle_alpha   90.00
_cell.angle_beta   90.00
_cell.angle_gamma   90.00
#
_symmetry.space_group_name_H-M   'P 1'
#
loop_
_entity.id
_entity.type
_entity.pdbx_description
1 polymer ?
#
loop_
_entity_poly.entity_id
_entity_poly.type
_entity_poly.pdbx_seq_one_letter_code
_entity_poly.pdbx_strand_id
1 'polypeptide(L)'
;MFFPDVILLTIFFISGFTLKVADFSGEWRSRDVSILFASISGFLLGLLITVSAFSSAIVLGMIIGVGASGKINKPNLVLGVIVVVITALIFGFSMPSFWHLLIIAFFAFFDEVGHGRFAGRGGFLAKFFSIRGSLKLVVILLAVVGSLPILYAGGFLVFDLTYDLTTFLIEKLRVVPRLEKI
;
A
#
# COMPACT_ATOMS: atom_id res chain seq x y z
N MET A 1 9.11 15.27 12.53
CA MET A 1 7.76 15.85 12.54
C MET A 1 6.92 15.01 13.49
N PHE A 2 6.31 15.61 14.52
CA PHE A 2 5.53 14.86 15.51
C PHE A 2 4.06 14.95 15.14
N PHE A 3 3.48 13.87 14.64
CA PHE A 3 2.04 13.80 14.41
C PHE A 3 1.37 13.12 15.60
N PRO A 4 0.23 13.60 16.08
CA PRO A 4 -0.62 12.82 16.97
C PRO A 4 -0.97 11.47 16.33
N ASP A 5 -1.07 10.41 17.14
CA ASP A 5 -1.31 9.04 16.67
C ASP A 5 -2.52 8.92 15.72
N VAL A 6 -3.60 9.68 16.04
CA VAL A 6 -4.81 9.71 15.21
C VAL A 6 -4.53 10.26 13.81
N ILE A 7 -3.72 11.31 13.70
CA ILE A 7 -3.35 11.91 12.39
C ILE A 7 -2.53 10.90 11.60
N LEU A 8 -1.59 10.21 12.23
CA LEU A 8 -0.78 9.18 11.58
C LEU A 8 -1.65 8.06 11.00
N LEU A 9 -2.57 7.51 11.80
CA LEU A 9 -3.51 6.48 11.35
C LEU A 9 -4.42 6.99 10.22
N THR A 10 -4.86 8.24 10.30
CA THR A 10 -5.67 8.88 9.24
C THR A 10 -4.90 9.00 7.93
N ILE A 11 -3.60 9.35 7.98
CA ILE A 11 -2.73 9.40 6.78
C ILE A 11 -2.62 8.01 6.15
N PHE A 12 -2.40 6.97 6.94
CA PHE A 12 -2.38 5.59 6.44
C PHE A 12 -3.71 5.19 5.80
N PHE A 13 -4.83 5.50 6.45
CA PHE A 13 -6.18 5.23 5.93
C PHE A 13 -6.41 5.90 4.56
N ILE A 14 -6.19 7.21 4.47
CA ILE A 14 -6.42 7.96 3.23
C ILE A 14 -5.45 7.50 2.14
N SER A 15 -4.21 7.16 2.48
CA SER A 15 -3.23 6.64 1.52
C SER A 15 -3.68 5.32 0.91
N GLY A 16 -4.20 4.38 1.70
CA GLY A 16 -4.72 3.10 1.21
C GLY A 16 -5.92 3.26 0.29
N PHE A 17 -6.87 4.13 0.70
CA PHE A 17 -8.03 4.47 -0.12
C PHE A 17 -7.64 5.09 -1.46
N THR A 18 -6.84 6.14 -1.42
CA THR A 18 -6.46 6.90 -2.64
C THR A 18 -5.59 6.07 -3.57
N LEU A 19 -4.70 5.23 -3.05
CA LEU A 19 -3.90 4.32 -3.87
C LEU A 19 -4.77 3.33 -4.63
N LYS A 20 -5.79 2.75 -3.96
CA LYS A 20 -6.70 1.82 -4.64
C LYS A 20 -7.56 2.49 -5.68
N VAL A 21 -8.08 3.70 -5.41
CA VAL A 21 -8.82 4.48 -6.40
C VAL A 21 -7.95 4.81 -7.61
N ALA A 22 -6.68 5.18 -7.39
CA ALA A 22 -5.71 5.45 -8.46
C ALA A 22 -5.48 4.22 -9.36
N ASP A 23 -5.22 3.06 -8.74
CA ASP A 23 -5.00 1.80 -9.47
C ASP A 23 -6.22 1.43 -10.31
N PHE A 24 -7.39 1.47 -9.70
CA PHE A 24 -8.66 1.19 -10.35
C PHE A 24 -8.98 2.13 -11.51
N SER A 25 -8.90 3.44 -11.28
CA SER A 25 -9.20 4.46 -12.31
C SER A 25 -8.24 4.36 -13.49
N GLY A 26 -6.99 3.94 -13.26
CA GLY A 26 -5.99 3.68 -14.30
C GLY A 26 -6.36 2.52 -15.22
N GLU A 27 -7.10 1.55 -14.74
CA GLU A 27 -7.62 0.42 -15.55
C GLU A 27 -8.85 0.81 -16.38
N TRP A 28 -9.62 1.84 -15.97
CA TRP A 28 -10.93 2.19 -16.51
C TRP A 28 -10.95 3.47 -17.35
N ARG A 29 -9.81 3.88 -17.93
CA ARG A 29 -9.73 4.99 -18.89
C ARG A 29 -9.93 6.40 -18.32
N SER A 30 -10.04 6.55 -17.00
CA SER A 30 -10.10 7.86 -16.34
C SER A 30 -8.70 8.32 -15.91
N ARG A 31 -7.86 8.67 -16.91
CA ARG A 31 -6.45 9.01 -16.70
C ARG A 31 -6.26 10.13 -15.67
N ASP A 32 -7.08 11.19 -15.77
CA ASP A 32 -6.94 12.38 -14.92
C ASP A 32 -7.27 12.05 -13.45
N VAL A 33 -8.34 11.28 -13.22
CA VAL A 33 -8.70 10.80 -11.88
C VAL A 33 -7.60 9.90 -11.31
N SER A 34 -7.06 9.00 -12.12
CA SER A 34 -5.98 8.11 -11.70
C SER A 34 -4.71 8.88 -11.32
N ILE A 35 -4.32 9.87 -12.11
CA ILE A 35 -3.17 10.75 -11.84
C ILE A 35 -3.39 11.54 -10.54
N LEU A 36 -4.56 12.14 -10.36
CA LEU A 36 -4.90 12.91 -9.16
C LEU A 36 -4.78 12.05 -7.89
N PHE A 37 -5.44 10.89 -7.88
CA PHE A 37 -5.43 10.00 -6.70
C PHE A 37 -4.05 9.36 -6.46
N ALA A 38 -3.28 9.05 -7.51
CA ALA A 38 -1.90 8.59 -7.37
C ALA A 38 -1.01 9.68 -6.75
N SER A 39 -1.20 10.94 -7.15
CA SER A 39 -0.45 12.07 -6.58
C SER A 39 -0.81 12.31 -5.11
N ILE A 40 -2.09 12.23 -4.74
CA ILE A 40 -2.53 12.36 -3.35
C ILE A 40 -1.94 11.22 -2.51
N SER A 41 -2.06 9.98 -2.97
CA SER A 41 -1.48 8.83 -2.26
C SER A 41 0.04 8.96 -2.13
N GLY A 42 0.73 9.33 -3.21
CA GLY A 42 2.17 9.54 -3.22
C GLY A 42 2.61 10.63 -2.24
N PHE A 43 1.89 11.75 -2.17
CA PHE A 43 2.15 12.82 -1.20
C PHE A 43 2.00 12.33 0.25
N LEU A 44 0.91 11.64 0.57
CA LEU A 44 0.65 11.12 1.91
C LEU A 44 1.66 10.04 2.33
N LEU A 45 2.00 9.11 1.43
CA LEU A 45 3.05 8.11 1.67
C LEU A 45 4.42 8.77 1.83
N GLY A 46 4.71 9.82 1.05
CA GLY A 46 5.92 10.62 1.20
C GLY A 46 6.01 11.29 2.57
N LEU A 47 4.90 11.85 3.10
CA LEU A 47 4.85 12.38 4.46
C LEU A 47 5.14 11.30 5.51
N LEU A 48 4.62 10.07 5.35
CA LEU A 48 4.91 8.96 6.27
C LEU A 48 6.40 8.62 6.33
N ILE A 49 7.14 8.77 5.23
CA ILE A 49 8.61 8.58 5.22
C ILE A 49 9.32 9.61 6.12
N THR A 50 8.75 10.79 6.30
CA THR A 50 9.37 11.85 7.12
C THR A 50 9.17 11.66 8.62
N VAL A 51 8.19 10.86 9.04
CA VAL A 51 7.74 10.75 10.43
C VAL A 51 8.72 9.98 11.31
N SER A 52 9.14 8.80 10.88
CA SER A 52 10.02 7.93 11.67
C SER A 52 10.74 6.89 10.81
N ALA A 53 11.79 6.30 11.38
CA ALA A 53 12.52 5.19 10.75
C ALA A 53 11.63 3.96 10.47
N PHE A 54 10.58 3.75 11.27
CA PHE A 54 9.66 2.60 11.13
C PHE A 54 8.63 2.85 10.03
N SER A 55 7.98 4.01 9.99
CA SER A 55 7.06 4.35 8.90
C SER A 55 7.78 4.45 7.56
N SER A 56 9.00 5.01 7.55
CA SER A 56 9.88 5.02 6.39
C SER A 56 10.20 3.59 5.90
N ALA A 57 10.54 2.68 6.82
CA ALA A 57 10.80 1.27 6.47
C ALA A 57 9.57 0.56 5.90
N ILE A 58 8.37 0.84 6.43
CA ILE A 58 7.11 0.28 5.93
C ILE A 58 6.85 0.76 4.50
N VAL A 59 6.86 2.09 4.28
CA VAL A 59 6.51 2.67 2.97
C VAL A 59 7.55 2.28 1.91
N LEU A 60 8.83 2.45 2.20
CA LEU A 60 9.90 2.10 1.26
C LEU A 60 9.98 0.59 1.03
N GLY A 61 9.79 -0.22 2.07
CA GLY A 61 9.76 -1.67 1.95
C GLY A 61 8.63 -2.14 1.01
N MET A 62 7.43 -1.59 1.15
CA MET A 62 6.33 -1.87 0.21
C MET A 62 6.67 -1.44 -1.22
N ILE A 63 7.17 -0.22 -1.42
CA ILE A 63 7.53 0.29 -2.76
C ILE A 63 8.61 -0.58 -3.40
N ILE A 64 9.66 -0.92 -2.67
CA ILE A 64 10.77 -1.77 -3.17
C ILE A 64 10.26 -3.18 -3.47
N GLY A 65 9.50 -3.81 -2.59
CA GLY A 65 9.00 -5.17 -2.77
C GLY A 65 8.04 -5.29 -3.96
N VAL A 66 7.06 -4.38 -4.04
CA VAL A 66 6.11 -4.34 -5.17
C VAL A 66 6.80 -3.95 -6.46
N GLY A 67 7.75 -3.00 -6.41
CA GLY A 67 8.56 -2.60 -7.56
C GLY A 67 9.42 -3.74 -8.11
N ALA A 68 10.10 -4.48 -7.24
CA ALA A 68 10.91 -5.64 -7.59
C ALA A 68 10.08 -6.78 -8.22
N SER A 69 8.80 -6.91 -7.88
CA SER A 69 7.89 -7.86 -8.52
C SER A 69 7.40 -7.42 -9.91
N GLY A 70 7.80 -6.23 -10.39
CA GLY A 70 7.37 -5.67 -11.68
C GLY A 70 5.95 -5.12 -11.72
N LYS A 71 5.30 -4.96 -10.58
CA LYS A 71 3.90 -4.47 -10.49
C LYS A 71 3.79 -2.94 -10.60
N ILE A 72 4.88 -2.20 -10.36
CA ILE A 72 4.93 -0.74 -10.60
C ILE A 72 5.27 -0.49 -12.07
N ASN A 73 4.37 -0.84 -12.97
CA ASN A 73 4.55 -0.71 -14.41
C ASN A 73 3.53 0.23 -15.09
N LYS A 74 2.51 0.66 -14.34
CA LYS A 74 1.50 1.60 -14.84
C LYS A 74 1.98 3.04 -14.63
N PRO A 75 1.79 3.97 -15.59
CA PRO A 75 2.27 5.36 -15.49
C PRO A 75 1.78 6.10 -14.25
N ASN A 76 0.54 5.85 -13.80
CA ASN A 76 -0.03 6.44 -12.60
C ASN A 76 0.69 5.98 -11.32
N LEU A 77 1.05 4.69 -11.23
CA LEU A 77 1.78 4.16 -10.08
C LEU A 77 3.23 4.67 -10.05
N VAL A 78 3.88 4.75 -11.22
CA VAL A 78 5.21 5.36 -11.35
C VAL A 78 5.18 6.83 -10.91
N LEU A 79 4.16 7.59 -11.34
CA LEU A 79 3.98 8.97 -10.91
C LEU A 79 3.78 9.05 -9.38
N GLY A 80 2.97 8.17 -8.81
CA GLY A 80 2.80 8.08 -7.35
C GLY A 80 4.13 7.92 -6.62
N VAL A 81 5.00 7.01 -7.09
CA VAL A 81 6.35 6.82 -6.52
C VAL A 81 7.23 8.07 -6.68
N ILE A 82 7.17 8.74 -7.83
CA ILE A 82 7.90 10.01 -8.04
C ILE A 82 7.45 11.07 -7.03
N VAL A 83 6.12 11.18 -6.80
CA VAL A 83 5.57 12.13 -5.80
C VAL A 83 6.02 11.74 -4.38
N VAL A 84 6.07 10.45 -4.02
CA VAL A 84 6.64 9.99 -2.75
C VAL A 84 8.06 10.53 -2.55
N VAL A 85 8.92 10.34 -3.56
CA VAL A 85 10.32 10.77 -3.50
C VAL A 85 10.43 12.29 -3.37
N ILE A 86 9.70 13.04 -4.20
CA ILE A 86 9.70 14.52 -4.16
C ILE A 86 9.24 15.00 -2.78
N THR A 87 8.16 14.44 -2.24
CA THR A 87 7.64 14.81 -0.92
C THR A 87 8.67 14.53 0.18
N ALA A 88 9.31 13.36 0.17
CA ALA A 88 10.34 13.03 1.13
C ALA A 88 11.57 13.96 1.03
N LEU A 89 11.94 14.39 -0.17
CA LEU A 89 13.05 15.34 -0.37
C LEU A 89 12.70 16.76 0.13
N ILE A 90 11.44 17.19 -0.03
CA ILE A 90 11.01 18.53 0.40
C ILE A 90 10.83 18.63 1.92
N PHE A 91 10.17 17.64 2.52
CA PHE A 91 9.79 17.66 3.94
C PHE A 91 10.77 16.97 4.87
N GLY A 92 11.80 16.35 4.32
CA GLY A 92 12.82 15.59 5.04
C GLY A 92 12.67 14.07 4.83
N PHE A 93 13.73 13.37 5.15
CA PHE A 93 13.83 11.92 4.98
C PHE A 93 14.27 11.28 6.30
N SER A 94 13.42 10.45 6.90
CA SER A 94 13.80 9.62 8.03
C SER A 94 14.48 8.35 7.52
N MET A 95 15.74 8.14 7.87
CA MET A 95 16.47 6.93 7.51
C MET A 95 15.70 5.70 7.98
N PRO A 96 15.34 4.77 7.08
CA PRO A 96 14.57 3.60 7.47
C PRO A 96 15.36 2.69 8.39
N SER A 97 14.68 2.02 9.31
CA SER A 97 15.28 0.91 10.04
C SER A 97 15.63 -0.22 9.06
N PHE A 98 16.91 -0.48 8.85
CA PHE A 98 17.42 -1.34 7.77
C PHE A 98 16.82 -2.75 7.78
N TRP A 99 16.77 -3.39 8.95
CA TRP A 99 16.22 -4.75 9.06
C TRP A 99 14.72 -4.79 8.78
N HIS A 100 13.94 -3.80 9.27
CA HIS A 100 12.52 -3.70 8.98
C HIS A 100 12.27 -3.44 7.49
N LEU A 101 13.08 -2.58 6.87
CA LEU A 101 13.01 -2.33 5.43
C LEU A 101 13.20 -3.63 4.63
N LEU A 102 14.26 -4.40 4.91
CA LEU A 102 14.55 -5.64 4.20
C LEU A 102 13.45 -6.69 4.38
N ILE A 103 12.99 -6.88 5.62
CA ILE A 103 11.95 -7.85 5.93
C ILE A 103 10.65 -7.47 5.22
N ILE A 104 10.22 -6.22 5.33
CA ILE A 104 8.97 -5.75 4.71
C ILE A 104 9.06 -5.82 3.18
N ALA A 105 10.18 -5.40 2.58
CA ALA A 105 10.40 -5.49 1.14
C ALA A 105 10.36 -6.95 0.64
N PHE A 106 10.99 -7.87 1.36
CA PHE A 106 10.96 -9.29 1.03
C PHE A 106 9.55 -9.86 1.05
N PHE A 107 8.78 -9.62 2.12
CA PHE A 107 7.42 -10.16 2.22
C PHE A 107 6.43 -9.46 1.29
N ALA A 108 6.61 -8.16 0.99
CA ALA A 108 5.84 -7.47 -0.03
C ALA A 108 6.10 -8.07 -1.43
N PHE A 109 7.36 -8.32 -1.77
CA PHE A 109 7.73 -9.00 -3.01
C PHE A 109 7.14 -10.42 -3.06
N PHE A 110 7.27 -11.18 -1.97
CA PHE A 110 6.78 -12.55 -1.88
C PHE A 110 5.26 -12.65 -2.07
N ASP A 111 4.48 -11.75 -1.47
CA ASP A 111 3.03 -11.68 -1.66
C ASP A 111 2.66 -11.38 -3.11
N GLU A 112 3.34 -10.44 -3.77
CA GLU A 112 3.05 -10.08 -5.16
C GLU A 112 3.41 -11.21 -6.15
N VAL A 113 4.53 -11.89 -5.94
CA VAL A 113 4.91 -13.08 -6.73
C VAL A 113 3.93 -14.22 -6.48
N GLY A 114 3.57 -14.46 -5.20
CA GLY A 114 2.58 -15.46 -4.82
C GLY A 114 1.21 -15.18 -5.43
N HIS A 115 0.76 -13.94 -5.36
CA HIS A 115 -0.48 -13.52 -6.01
C HIS A 115 -0.46 -13.82 -7.51
N GLY A 116 0.58 -13.42 -8.23
CA GLY A 116 0.73 -13.70 -9.66
C GLY A 116 0.75 -15.20 -10.00
N ARG A 117 1.37 -16.02 -9.13
CA ARG A 117 1.50 -17.48 -9.36
C ARG A 117 0.25 -18.28 -9.05
N PHE A 118 -0.53 -17.87 -8.06
CA PHE A 118 -1.72 -18.57 -7.58
C PHE A 118 -3.04 -17.92 -8.02
N ALA A 119 -3.00 -16.76 -8.66
CA ALA A 119 -4.19 -16.10 -9.19
C ALA A 119 -4.95 -17.05 -10.13
N GLY A 120 -6.27 -17.15 -9.92
CA GLY A 120 -7.14 -17.99 -10.74
C GLY A 120 -7.11 -19.49 -10.45
N ARG A 121 -6.22 -20.00 -9.59
CA ARG A 121 -6.16 -21.42 -9.25
C ARG A 121 -7.16 -21.87 -8.18
N GLY A 122 -7.77 -20.89 -7.46
CA GLY A 122 -8.64 -21.17 -6.32
C GLY A 122 -7.89 -21.72 -5.11
N GLY A 123 -8.61 -21.94 -4.00
CA GLY A 123 -8.07 -22.53 -2.80
C GLY A 123 -7.42 -21.53 -1.82
N PHE A 124 -6.91 -22.06 -0.71
CA PHE A 124 -6.38 -21.28 0.41
C PHE A 124 -5.21 -20.35 0.01
N LEU A 125 -4.24 -20.87 -0.76
CA LEU A 125 -3.06 -20.08 -1.15
C LEU A 125 -3.42 -18.90 -2.05
N ALA A 126 -4.34 -19.09 -3.01
CA ALA A 126 -4.81 -17.99 -3.84
C ALA A 126 -5.44 -16.87 -3.01
N LYS A 127 -6.31 -17.24 -2.05
CA LYS A 127 -6.93 -16.28 -1.14
C LYS A 127 -5.92 -15.62 -0.21
N PHE A 128 -4.97 -16.38 0.34
CA PHE A 128 -3.93 -15.89 1.24
C PHE A 128 -3.07 -14.81 0.57
N PHE A 129 -2.57 -15.08 -0.63
CA PHE A 129 -1.76 -14.10 -1.37
C PHE A 129 -2.58 -12.94 -1.95
N SER A 130 -3.88 -13.12 -2.23
CA SER A 130 -4.73 -12.04 -2.71
C SER A 130 -4.94 -10.93 -1.67
N ILE A 131 -4.89 -11.26 -0.39
CA ILE A 131 -5.01 -10.31 0.72
C ILE A 131 -3.66 -9.91 1.32
N ARG A 132 -2.55 -10.17 0.65
CA ARG A 132 -1.19 -9.92 1.15
C ARG A 132 -0.93 -10.53 2.53
N GLY A 133 -1.30 -11.79 2.67
CA GLY A 133 -1.33 -12.49 3.96
C GLY A 133 0.04 -12.59 4.62
N SER A 134 1.13 -12.81 3.87
CA SER A 134 2.46 -12.95 4.45
C SER A 134 3.01 -11.64 4.97
N LEU A 135 2.76 -10.52 4.29
CA LEU A 135 3.16 -9.20 4.75
C LEU A 135 2.41 -8.79 6.03
N LYS A 136 1.10 -9.03 6.10
CA LYS A 136 0.31 -8.82 7.32
C LYS A 136 0.86 -9.63 8.49
N LEU A 137 1.10 -10.92 8.26
CA LEU A 137 1.63 -11.81 9.31
C LEU A 137 2.99 -11.34 9.85
N VAL A 138 3.93 -10.95 8.99
CA VAL A 138 5.23 -10.50 9.44
C VAL A 138 5.17 -9.17 10.17
N VAL A 139 4.33 -8.22 9.73
CA VAL A 139 4.15 -6.93 10.43
C VAL A 139 3.57 -7.15 11.83
N ILE A 140 2.57 -8.03 11.97
CA ILE A 140 1.99 -8.40 13.27
C ILE A 140 3.07 -9.08 14.14
N LEU A 141 3.83 -10.01 13.59
CA LEU A 141 4.90 -10.70 14.33
C LEU A 141 5.96 -9.72 14.82
N LEU A 142 6.41 -8.78 13.99
CA LEU A 142 7.37 -7.75 14.39
C LEU A 142 6.83 -6.85 15.52
N ALA A 143 5.52 -6.57 15.52
CA ALA A 143 4.89 -5.82 16.60
C ALA A 143 4.79 -6.66 17.89
N VAL A 144 4.41 -7.93 17.80
CA VAL A 144 4.29 -8.84 18.96
C VAL A 144 5.64 -9.04 19.65
N VAL A 145 6.73 -9.19 18.90
CA VAL A 145 8.08 -9.31 19.49
C VAL A 145 8.66 -7.95 19.93
N GLY A 146 7.89 -6.85 19.81
CA GLY A 146 8.32 -5.52 20.25
C GLY A 146 9.36 -4.84 19.37
N SER A 147 9.69 -5.41 18.21
CA SER A 147 10.67 -4.86 17.27
C SER A 147 10.10 -3.68 16.46
N LEU A 148 8.82 -3.75 16.09
CA LEU A 148 8.09 -2.69 15.41
C LEU A 148 7.06 -2.08 16.38
N PRO A 149 7.06 -0.74 16.62
CA PRO A 149 6.05 -0.13 17.49
C PRO A 149 4.63 -0.38 16.97
N ILE A 150 3.72 -0.72 17.87
CA ILE A 150 2.35 -1.12 17.56
C ILE A 150 1.57 -0.08 16.76
N LEU A 151 1.89 1.20 16.94
CA LEU A 151 1.28 2.30 16.21
C LEU A 151 1.55 2.21 14.70
N TYR A 152 2.79 1.92 14.30
CA TYR A 152 3.15 1.79 12.88
C TYR A 152 2.66 0.49 12.26
N ALA A 153 2.68 -0.59 13.03
CA ALA A 153 2.05 -1.85 12.62
C ALA A 153 0.55 -1.68 12.40
N GLY A 154 -0.15 -1.02 13.34
CA GLY A 154 -1.56 -0.66 13.21
C GLY A 154 -1.82 0.26 12.03
N GLY A 155 -0.96 1.26 11.80
CA GLY A 155 -1.04 2.14 10.63
C GLY A 155 -0.96 1.36 9.31
N PHE A 156 0.00 0.45 9.18
CA PHE A 156 0.08 -0.44 8.01
C PHE A 156 -1.18 -1.29 7.84
N LEU A 157 -1.69 -1.90 8.91
CA LEU A 157 -2.91 -2.70 8.84
C LEU A 157 -4.13 -1.87 8.42
N VAL A 158 -4.25 -0.64 8.91
CA VAL A 158 -5.30 0.30 8.50
C VAL A 158 -5.17 0.63 7.01
N PHE A 159 -3.97 0.94 6.52
CA PHE A 159 -3.70 1.16 5.10
C PHE A 159 -4.16 -0.02 4.24
N ASP A 160 -3.74 -1.22 4.60
CA ASP A 160 -3.96 -2.41 3.79
C ASP A 160 -5.42 -2.88 3.85
N LEU A 161 -6.06 -2.83 5.03
CA LEU A 161 -7.49 -3.09 5.17
C LEU A 161 -8.34 -2.09 4.36
N THR A 162 -7.96 -0.81 4.36
CA THR A 162 -8.68 0.21 3.58
C THR A 162 -8.52 -0.04 2.08
N TYR A 163 -7.33 -0.44 1.64
CA TYR A 163 -7.09 -0.83 0.25
C TYR A 163 -7.97 -2.01 -0.16
N ASP A 164 -8.03 -3.08 0.66
CA ASP A 164 -8.85 -4.26 0.42
C ASP A 164 -10.36 -3.94 0.45
N LEU A 165 -10.80 -3.16 1.44
CA LEU A 165 -12.20 -2.73 1.56
C LEU A 165 -12.63 -1.89 0.35
N THR A 166 -11.79 -0.98 -0.10
CA THR A 166 -12.05 -0.16 -1.29
C THR A 166 -12.18 -1.06 -2.53
N THR A 167 -11.34 -2.10 -2.65
CA THR A 167 -11.45 -3.10 -3.71
C THR A 167 -12.83 -3.77 -3.70
N PHE A 168 -13.24 -4.28 -2.55
CA PHE A 168 -14.54 -4.94 -2.38
C PHE A 168 -15.72 -4.00 -2.72
N LEU A 169 -15.68 -2.76 -2.25
CA LEU A 169 -16.74 -1.77 -2.52
C LEU A 169 -16.84 -1.47 -4.02
N ILE A 170 -15.72 -1.26 -4.69
CA ILE A 170 -15.68 -1.00 -6.12
C ILE A 170 -16.22 -2.19 -6.92
N GLU A 171 -15.82 -3.40 -6.59
CA GLU A 171 -16.31 -4.61 -7.26
C GLU A 171 -17.83 -4.78 -7.08
N LYS A 172 -18.33 -4.55 -5.86
CA LYS A 172 -19.76 -4.63 -5.56
C LYS A 172 -20.58 -3.60 -6.33
N LEU A 173 -20.10 -2.35 -6.41
CA LEU A 173 -20.76 -1.28 -7.15
C LEU A 173 -20.78 -1.53 -8.67
N ARG A 174 -19.84 -2.33 -9.20
CA ARG A 174 -19.79 -2.71 -10.61
C ARG A 174 -20.78 -3.82 -10.99
N VAL A 175 -21.12 -4.68 -10.08
CA VAL A 175 -22.07 -5.78 -10.38
C VAL A 175 -23.47 -5.23 -10.64
N VAL A 176 -23.85 -4.14 -9.96
CA VAL A 176 -25.16 -3.50 -10.09
C VAL A 176 -25.45 -2.98 -11.52
N PRO A 177 -24.56 -2.25 -12.22
CA PRO A 177 -24.83 -1.76 -13.57
C PRO A 177 -24.89 -2.83 -14.67
N ARG A 178 -24.34 -4.04 -14.43
CA ARG A 178 -24.42 -5.15 -15.38
C ARG A 178 -25.78 -5.83 -15.42
N LEU A 179 -26.50 -5.80 -14.29
CA LEU A 179 -27.83 -6.39 -14.19
C LEU A 179 -28.93 -5.50 -14.77
N GLU A 180 -28.69 -4.18 -14.91
CA GLU A 180 -29.64 -3.23 -15.52
C GLU A 180 -29.57 -3.21 -17.06
N LYS A 181 -28.65 -3.94 -17.68
CA LYS A 181 -28.47 -4.03 -19.15
C LYS A 181 -28.92 -5.36 -19.76
N ILE A 182 -29.57 -6.22 -18.98
CA ILE A 182 -30.23 -7.43 -19.42
C ILE A 182 -31.74 -7.25 -19.38
#